data_755c86f71b603e9757d6709074fba430
#
_entry.id   755c86f71b603e9757d6709074fba430
#
_cell.length_a   1.000
_cell.length_b   1.000
_cell.length_c   1.000
_cell.angle_alpha   90.00
_cell.angle_beta   90.00
_cell.angle_gamma   90.00
#
_symmetry.space_group_name_H-M   'P 1'
#
loop_
_entity.id
_entity.type
_entity.pdbx_description
1 polymer ?
#
loop_
_entity_poly.entity_id
_entity_poly.type
_entity_poly.pdbx_seq_one_letter_code
_entity_poly.pdbx_strand_id
1 'polypeptide(L)'
;ETYLKEANCSDIVLANVDVDFCRGFIDFLRYAKNGVRKDGSVISNGAAHHHQAVLNGALNKAVRDGILSANPLKSISSKEKYQPTESMREYLTLEEMKAAMAAPCPHEDVKRAFMFSCFTGLRLSDVRSLTWGKIVKAPDGKTLYIRIKMQKTQKLVTCRYQKRLSIA
;
A
#
# COMPACT_ATOMS: atom_id res chain seq x y z
N GLU A 1 7.19 -6.22 -17.86
CA GLU A 1 7.17 -5.81 -19.27
C GLU A 1 8.49 -5.11 -19.64
N THR A 2 8.94 -4.08 -18.90
CA THR A 2 10.19 -3.35 -19.19
C THR A 2 11.40 -4.29 -19.19
N TYR A 3 11.56 -5.14 -18.18
CA TYR A 3 12.64 -6.13 -18.11
C TYR A 3 12.64 -7.08 -19.32
N LEU A 4 11.49 -7.59 -19.70
CA LEU A 4 11.39 -8.50 -20.83
C LEU A 4 11.83 -7.85 -22.15
N LYS A 5 11.54 -6.57 -22.34
CA LYS A 5 11.99 -5.78 -23.50
C LYS A 5 13.49 -5.55 -23.47
N GLU A 6 14.06 -5.16 -22.33
CA GLU A 6 15.50 -4.91 -22.18
C GLU A 6 16.33 -6.20 -22.30
N ALA A 7 15.82 -7.32 -21.80
CA ALA A 7 16.45 -8.63 -21.91
C ALA A 7 16.20 -9.31 -23.27
N ASN A 8 15.49 -8.63 -24.19
CA ASN A 8 15.11 -9.16 -25.51
C ASN A 8 14.41 -10.54 -25.45
N CYS A 9 13.57 -10.74 -24.43
CA CYS A 9 12.85 -11.99 -24.18
C CYS A 9 11.32 -11.77 -23.98
N SER A 10 10.75 -10.84 -24.77
CA SER A 10 9.33 -10.47 -24.68
C SER A 10 8.37 -11.66 -24.83
N ASP A 11 8.75 -12.66 -25.62
CA ASP A 11 7.94 -13.85 -25.91
C ASP A 11 8.39 -15.10 -25.14
N ILE A 12 9.07 -14.90 -24.00
CA ILE A 12 9.52 -16.05 -23.18
C ILE A 12 8.33 -16.90 -22.73
N VAL A 13 8.42 -18.18 -23.02
CA VAL A 13 7.45 -19.16 -22.51
C VAL A 13 7.74 -19.40 -21.03
N LEU A 14 6.69 -19.45 -20.21
CA LEU A 14 6.83 -19.59 -18.76
C LEU A 14 7.62 -20.83 -18.34
N ALA A 15 7.55 -21.92 -19.12
CA ALA A 15 8.33 -23.14 -18.92
C ALA A 15 9.85 -22.93 -19.05
N ASN A 16 10.28 -21.88 -19.74
CA ASN A 16 11.71 -21.55 -19.97
C ASN A 16 12.26 -20.53 -18.95
N VAL A 17 11.47 -20.15 -17.97
CA VAL A 17 11.92 -19.25 -16.90
C VAL A 17 12.76 -20.05 -15.91
N ASP A 18 14.06 -19.87 -15.98
CA ASP A 18 15.06 -20.55 -15.17
C ASP A 18 15.65 -19.65 -14.05
N VAL A 19 16.68 -20.16 -13.38
CA VAL A 19 17.37 -19.43 -12.29
C VAL A 19 18.09 -18.21 -12.82
N ASP A 20 18.68 -18.29 -14.01
CA ASP A 20 19.46 -17.18 -14.60
C ASP A 20 18.55 -16.05 -15.04
N PHE A 21 17.36 -16.36 -15.59
CA PHE A 21 16.32 -15.36 -15.82
C PHE A 21 15.93 -14.64 -14.52
N CYS A 22 15.73 -15.39 -13.43
CA CYS A 22 15.37 -14.81 -12.14
C CYS A 22 16.48 -13.94 -11.56
N ARG A 23 17.75 -14.30 -11.72
CA ARG A 23 18.90 -13.46 -11.33
C ARG A 23 18.96 -12.20 -12.16
N GLY A 24 18.84 -12.30 -13.47
CA GLY A 24 18.81 -11.16 -14.36
C GLY A 24 17.70 -10.18 -14.02
N PHE A 25 16.52 -10.68 -13.64
CA PHE A 25 15.43 -9.83 -13.15
C PHE A 25 15.76 -9.13 -11.83
N ILE A 26 16.39 -9.81 -10.87
CA ILE A 26 16.82 -9.20 -9.60
C ILE A 26 17.87 -8.11 -9.87
N ASP A 27 18.83 -8.36 -10.75
CA ASP A 27 19.85 -7.39 -11.12
C ASP A 27 19.26 -6.18 -11.85
N PHE A 28 18.33 -6.40 -12.77
CA PHE A 28 17.59 -5.33 -13.43
C PHE A 28 16.91 -4.40 -12.40
N LEU A 29 16.31 -4.95 -11.35
CA LEU A 29 15.64 -4.15 -10.32
C LEU A 29 16.58 -3.17 -9.61
N ARG A 30 17.91 -3.39 -9.63
CA ARG A 30 18.91 -2.46 -9.04
C ARG A 30 19.01 -1.14 -9.79
N TYR A 31 18.71 -1.16 -11.08
CA TYR A 31 18.83 0.00 -11.99
C TYR A 31 17.49 0.46 -12.54
N ALA A 32 16.42 -0.27 -12.22
CA ALA A 32 15.08 0.05 -12.72
C ALA A 32 14.65 1.44 -12.27
N LYS A 33 14.28 2.28 -13.22
CA LYS A 33 13.83 3.65 -12.95
C LYS A 33 12.42 3.66 -12.40
N ASN A 34 12.17 4.60 -11.49
CA ASN A 34 10.85 4.82 -10.95
C ASN A 34 9.97 5.51 -12.00
N GLY A 35 9.04 4.78 -12.61
CA GLY A 35 8.16 5.32 -13.65
C GLY A 35 7.18 6.41 -13.18
N VAL A 36 7.03 6.59 -11.87
CA VAL A 36 6.15 7.62 -11.27
C VAL A 36 6.90 8.92 -11.00
N ARG A 37 8.18 8.82 -10.64
CA ARG A 37 9.03 9.99 -10.37
C ARG A 37 9.73 10.44 -11.63
N LYS A 38 9.60 11.73 -11.97
CA LYS A 38 10.24 12.32 -13.15
C LYS A 38 11.71 12.68 -12.93
N ASP A 39 12.25 12.45 -11.73
CA ASP A 39 13.63 12.77 -11.34
C ASP A 39 14.67 11.74 -11.81
N GLY A 40 14.23 10.67 -12.48
CA GLY A 40 15.12 9.60 -12.96
C GLY A 40 15.64 8.68 -11.84
N SER A 41 15.11 8.82 -10.61
CA SER A 41 15.51 7.99 -9.48
C SER A 41 15.19 6.52 -9.74
N VAL A 42 16.02 5.63 -9.17
CA VAL A 42 15.75 4.18 -9.16
C VAL A 42 14.63 3.84 -8.17
N ILE A 43 14.02 2.68 -8.35
CA ILE A 43 13.00 2.21 -7.42
C ILE A 43 13.59 1.96 -6.03
N SER A 44 12.79 2.13 -4.98
CA SER A 44 13.21 1.84 -3.61
C SER A 44 13.39 0.32 -3.38
N ASN A 45 14.20 -0.06 -2.39
CA ASN A 45 14.35 -1.47 -1.99
C ASN A 45 13.01 -2.15 -1.66
N GLY A 46 12.08 -1.42 -1.02
CA GLY A 46 10.74 -1.93 -0.77
C GLY A 46 9.93 -2.19 -2.03
N ALA A 47 10.06 -1.34 -3.07
CA ALA A 47 9.43 -1.56 -4.37
C ALA A 47 10.08 -2.76 -5.10
N ALA A 48 11.40 -2.86 -5.09
CA ALA A 48 12.13 -3.98 -5.68
C ALA A 48 11.73 -5.31 -5.01
N HIS A 49 11.69 -5.35 -3.67
CA HIS A 49 11.18 -6.50 -2.93
C HIS A 49 9.74 -6.87 -3.32
N HIS A 50 8.86 -5.87 -3.49
CA HIS A 50 7.48 -6.10 -3.93
C HIS A 50 7.42 -6.73 -5.33
N HIS A 51 8.18 -6.21 -6.29
CA HIS A 51 8.24 -6.78 -7.64
C HIS A 51 8.78 -8.21 -7.64
N GLN A 52 9.83 -8.49 -6.85
CA GLN A 52 10.35 -9.85 -6.64
C GLN A 52 9.29 -10.78 -6.04
N ALA A 53 8.51 -10.30 -5.06
CA ALA A 53 7.44 -11.08 -4.44
C ALA A 53 6.31 -11.40 -5.42
N VAL A 54 5.97 -10.48 -6.33
CA VAL A 54 4.98 -10.72 -7.40
C VAL A 54 5.48 -11.82 -8.35
N LEU A 55 6.74 -11.76 -8.80
CA LEU A 55 7.33 -12.82 -9.61
C LEU A 55 7.31 -14.17 -8.87
N ASN A 56 7.70 -14.19 -7.60
CA ASN A 56 7.67 -15.40 -6.79
C ASN A 56 6.26 -15.99 -6.68
N GLY A 57 5.25 -15.15 -6.54
CA GLY A 57 3.84 -15.56 -6.53
C GLY A 57 3.40 -16.19 -7.84
N ALA A 58 3.78 -15.60 -8.98
CA ALA A 58 3.49 -16.12 -10.31
C ALA A 58 4.17 -17.48 -10.55
N LEU A 59 5.45 -17.61 -10.21
CA LEU A 59 6.19 -18.87 -10.35
C LEU A 59 5.66 -19.97 -9.42
N ASN A 60 5.26 -19.64 -8.19
CA ASN A 60 4.60 -20.61 -7.32
C ASN A 60 3.24 -21.06 -7.87
N LYS A 61 2.51 -20.18 -8.56
CA LYS A 61 1.28 -20.55 -9.25
C LYS A 61 1.59 -21.50 -10.41
N ALA A 62 2.60 -21.21 -11.22
CA ALA A 62 3.02 -22.08 -12.33
C ALA A 62 3.42 -23.49 -11.87
N VAL A 63 4.07 -23.61 -10.70
CA VAL A 63 4.37 -24.92 -10.09
C VAL A 63 3.08 -25.65 -9.69
N ARG A 64 2.13 -24.96 -9.05
CA ARG A 64 0.83 -25.57 -8.68
C ARG A 64 0.03 -26.02 -9.90
N ASP A 65 0.13 -25.26 -10.99
CA ASP A 65 -0.58 -25.57 -12.25
C ASP A 65 0.16 -26.64 -13.10
N GLY A 66 1.29 -27.18 -12.62
CA GLY A 66 2.08 -28.23 -13.29
C GLY A 66 2.91 -27.74 -14.49
N ILE A 67 3.02 -26.42 -14.71
CA ILE A 67 3.79 -25.82 -15.79
C ILE A 67 5.30 -25.88 -15.49
N LEU A 68 5.67 -25.69 -14.23
CA LEU A 68 7.04 -25.78 -13.73
C LEU A 68 7.15 -26.91 -12.70
N SER A 69 8.25 -27.65 -12.73
CA SER A 69 8.56 -28.68 -11.72
C SER A 69 8.94 -28.07 -10.37
N ALA A 70 9.62 -26.93 -10.37
CA ALA A 70 10.03 -26.21 -9.19
C ALA A 70 10.09 -24.69 -9.46
N ASN A 71 10.00 -23.88 -8.41
CA ASN A 71 10.14 -22.44 -8.54
C ASN A 71 11.63 -22.06 -8.58
N PRO A 72 12.16 -21.58 -9.72
CA PRO A 72 13.57 -21.26 -9.88
C PRO A 72 14.05 -20.14 -8.96
N LEU A 73 13.18 -19.21 -8.58
CA LEU A 73 13.52 -18.14 -7.66
C LEU A 73 13.90 -18.69 -6.26
N LYS A 74 13.39 -19.85 -5.84
CA LYS A 74 13.73 -20.47 -4.55
C LYS A 74 15.18 -20.95 -4.49
N SER A 75 15.78 -21.29 -5.62
CA SER A 75 17.16 -21.74 -5.71
C SER A 75 18.20 -20.62 -5.54
N ILE A 76 17.76 -19.36 -5.64
CA ILE A 76 18.60 -18.19 -5.44
C ILE A 76 18.79 -17.94 -3.94
N SER A 77 20.03 -17.61 -3.52
CA SER A 77 20.33 -17.31 -2.13
C SER A 77 19.53 -16.11 -1.60
N SER A 78 19.19 -16.16 -0.32
CA SER A 78 18.52 -15.02 0.36
C SER A 78 19.35 -13.74 0.34
N LYS A 79 20.69 -13.85 0.27
CA LYS A 79 21.60 -12.69 0.18
C LYS A 79 21.53 -11.97 -1.17
N GLU A 80 21.20 -12.68 -2.23
CA GLU A 80 21.04 -12.12 -3.58
C GLU A 80 19.68 -11.45 -3.75
N LYS A 81 18.69 -11.84 -2.97
CA LYS A 81 17.30 -11.35 -3.02
C LYS A 81 17.13 -10.06 -2.25
N TYR A 82 16.17 -9.25 -2.73
CA TYR A 82 15.70 -8.13 -1.94
C TYR A 82 14.98 -8.60 -0.68
N GLN A 83 15.38 -8.03 0.45
CA GLN A 83 14.76 -8.32 1.74
C GLN A 83 13.65 -7.31 2.05
N PRO A 84 12.66 -7.68 2.87
CA PRO A 84 11.67 -6.73 3.37
C PRO A 84 12.39 -5.57 4.05
N THR A 85 12.05 -4.35 3.70
CA THR A 85 12.57 -3.16 4.38
C THR A 85 11.61 -2.79 5.49
N GLU A 86 12.08 -2.73 6.71
CA GLU A 86 11.31 -2.14 7.80
C GLU A 86 11.11 -0.65 7.52
N SER A 87 9.87 -0.26 7.37
CA SER A 87 9.49 1.14 7.23
C SER A 87 9.21 1.68 8.62
N MET A 88 10.10 2.50 9.15
CA MET A 88 9.77 3.32 10.31
C MET A 88 8.73 4.35 9.87
N ARG A 89 7.49 4.10 10.24
CA ARG A 89 6.39 5.04 9.99
C ARG A 89 6.36 6.03 11.13
N GLU A 90 6.57 7.28 10.79
CA GLU A 90 6.36 8.38 11.71
C GLU A 90 4.85 8.60 11.91
N TYR A 91 4.49 9.04 13.09
CA TYR A 91 3.12 9.39 13.46
C TYR A 91 3.14 10.73 14.20
N LEU A 92 2.05 11.47 14.11
CA LEU A 92 1.92 12.71 14.84
C LEU A 92 1.68 12.42 16.32
N THR A 93 2.47 13.05 17.16
CA THR A 93 2.21 13.12 18.61
C THR A 93 0.95 13.96 18.89
N LEU A 94 0.43 13.86 20.10
CA LEU A 94 -0.74 14.65 20.50
C LEU A 94 -0.47 16.16 20.43
N GLU A 95 0.75 16.57 20.79
CA GLU A 95 1.20 17.97 20.76
C GLU A 95 1.29 18.48 19.33
N GLU A 96 1.88 17.71 18.43
CA GLU A 96 1.95 18.07 17.00
C GLU A 96 0.55 18.11 16.37
N MET A 97 -0.36 17.23 16.78
CA MET A 97 -1.73 17.25 16.30
C MET A 97 -2.47 18.51 16.78
N LYS A 98 -2.27 18.92 18.03
CA LYS A 98 -2.81 20.20 18.56
C LYS A 98 -2.24 21.39 17.81
N ALA A 99 -0.92 21.39 17.54
CA ALA A 99 -0.27 22.44 16.75
C ALA A 99 -0.84 22.51 15.32
N ALA A 100 -1.05 21.37 14.67
CA ALA A 100 -1.68 21.30 13.36
C ALA A 100 -3.13 21.81 13.37
N MET A 101 -3.87 21.57 14.45
CA MET A 101 -5.22 22.14 14.63
C MET A 101 -5.20 23.67 14.75
N ALA A 102 -4.23 24.21 15.48
CA ALA A 102 -4.11 25.66 15.70
C ALA A 102 -3.54 26.42 14.49
N ALA A 103 -2.77 25.73 13.63
CA ALA A 103 -2.13 26.35 12.47
C ALA A 103 -3.16 26.93 11.49
N PRO A 104 -2.96 28.14 10.94
CA PRO A 104 -3.82 28.67 9.90
C PRO A 104 -3.74 27.80 8.63
N CYS A 105 -4.88 27.53 8.01
CA CYS A 105 -4.95 26.75 6.78
C CYS A 105 -5.88 27.44 5.78
N PRO A 106 -5.44 27.73 4.56
CA PRO A 106 -6.29 28.35 3.55
C PRO A 106 -7.47 27.45 3.10
N HIS A 107 -7.38 26.15 3.41
CA HIS A 107 -8.39 25.13 3.04
C HIS A 107 -8.94 24.46 4.30
N GLU A 108 -9.81 25.14 5.03
CA GLU A 108 -10.39 24.67 6.29
C GLU A 108 -11.09 23.31 6.17
N ASP A 109 -11.78 23.04 5.06
CA ASP A 109 -12.45 21.76 4.84
C ASP A 109 -11.46 20.60 4.73
N VAL A 110 -10.29 20.84 4.11
CA VAL A 110 -9.21 19.84 4.03
C VAL A 110 -8.63 19.59 5.42
N LYS A 111 -8.39 20.64 6.19
CA LYS A 111 -7.92 20.55 7.58
C LYS A 111 -8.89 19.74 8.44
N ARG A 112 -10.19 20.05 8.38
CA ARG A 112 -11.25 19.31 9.08
C ARG A 112 -11.29 17.84 8.68
N ALA A 113 -11.21 17.54 7.39
CA ALA A 113 -11.19 16.17 6.87
C ALA A 113 -9.93 15.40 7.34
N PHE A 114 -8.77 16.07 7.36
CA PHE A 114 -7.53 15.51 7.89
C PHE A 114 -7.65 15.16 9.37
N MET A 115 -8.07 16.12 10.20
CA MET A 115 -8.27 15.91 11.63
C MET A 115 -9.30 14.80 11.90
N PHE A 116 -10.39 14.78 11.14
CA PHE A 116 -11.38 13.72 11.23
C PHE A 116 -10.78 12.34 10.92
N SER A 117 -9.91 12.25 9.90
CA SER A 117 -9.17 11.02 9.58
C SER A 117 -8.24 10.59 10.73
N CYS A 118 -7.54 11.53 11.36
CA CYS A 118 -6.67 11.25 12.51
C CYS A 118 -7.44 10.62 13.69
N PHE A 119 -8.63 11.12 13.97
CA PHE A 119 -9.45 10.63 15.09
C PHE A 119 -10.23 9.35 14.80
N THR A 120 -10.58 9.11 13.54
CA THR A 120 -11.41 7.95 13.15
C THR A 120 -10.60 6.80 12.56
N GLY A 121 -9.37 7.05 12.11
CA GLY A 121 -8.57 6.08 11.36
C GLY A 121 -9.12 5.79 9.96
N LEU A 122 -10.11 6.55 9.47
CA LEU A 122 -10.67 6.38 8.15
C LEU A 122 -9.71 6.90 7.07
N ARG A 123 -9.65 6.18 5.95
CA ARG A 123 -8.86 6.62 4.80
C ARG A 123 -9.55 7.78 4.09
N LEU A 124 -8.77 8.56 3.35
CA LEU A 124 -9.29 9.69 2.57
C LEU A 124 -10.48 9.28 1.67
N SER A 125 -10.39 8.14 0.99
CA SER A 125 -11.48 7.61 0.16
C SER A 125 -12.77 7.36 0.95
N ASP A 126 -12.63 6.85 2.18
CA ASP A 126 -13.75 6.54 3.06
C ASP A 126 -14.37 7.83 3.61
N VAL A 127 -13.53 8.81 4.00
CA VAL A 127 -13.99 10.14 4.45
C VAL A 127 -14.77 10.86 3.33
N ARG A 128 -14.25 10.84 2.09
CA ARG A 128 -14.92 11.45 0.93
C ARG A 128 -16.29 10.82 0.63
N SER A 129 -16.45 9.54 0.92
CA SER A 129 -17.71 8.82 0.70
C SER A 129 -18.67 8.86 1.89
N LEU A 130 -18.30 9.56 2.97
CA LEU A 130 -19.10 9.63 4.18
C LEU A 130 -20.37 10.48 3.93
N THR A 131 -21.50 9.95 4.36
CA THR A 131 -22.80 10.64 4.32
C THR A 131 -23.46 10.56 5.69
N TRP A 132 -24.40 11.45 5.97
CA TRP A 132 -25.15 11.46 7.22
C TRP A 132 -25.86 10.13 7.51
N GLY A 133 -26.31 9.43 6.47
CA GLY A 133 -26.95 8.11 6.59
C GLY A 133 -26.03 6.99 7.12
N LYS A 134 -24.71 7.22 7.15
CA LYS A 134 -23.73 6.28 7.72
C LYS A 134 -23.46 6.54 9.21
N ILE A 135 -24.07 7.58 9.77
CA ILE A 135 -23.99 7.90 11.21
C ILE A 135 -25.22 7.29 11.88
N VAL A 136 -24.98 6.33 12.75
CA VAL A 136 -26.05 5.61 13.47
C VAL A 136 -25.97 5.89 14.96
N LYS A 137 -27.11 5.98 15.61
CA LYS A 137 -27.19 6.09 17.07
C LYS A 137 -27.06 4.71 17.71
N ALA A 138 -26.32 4.65 18.80
CA ALA A 138 -26.29 3.47 19.64
C ALA A 138 -27.65 3.23 20.33
N PRO A 139 -27.88 2.02 20.87
CA PRO A 139 -29.07 1.72 21.66
C PRO A 139 -29.25 2.64 22.88
N ASP A 140 -28.16 3.21 23.40
CA ASP A 140 -28.17 4.18 24.52
C ASP A 140 -28.74 5.56 24.12
N GLY A 141 -29.03 5.78 22.83
CA GLY A 141 -29.55 7.03 22.28
C GLY A 141 -28.59 8.23 22.36
N LYS A 142 -27.44 8.08 23.01
CA LYS A 142 -26.47 9.17 23.28
C LYS A 142 -25.19 9.05 22.46
N THR A 143 -24.75 7.82 22.20
CA THR A 143 -23.52 7.56 21.45
C THR A 143 -23.81 7.49 19.96
N LEU A 144 -22.98 8.15 19.16
CA LEU A 144 -23.01 8.06 17.69
C LEU A 144 -21.90 7.15 17.21
N TYR A 145 -22.19 6.36 16.18
CA TYR A 145 -21.23 5.53 15.48
C TYR A 145 -21.24 5.83 13.99
N ILE A 146 -20.06 5.80 13.39
CA ILE A 146 -19.90 5.81 11.93
C ILE A 146 -19.85 4.35 11.51
N ARG A 147 -20.80 3.93 10.69
CA ARG A 147 -20.86 2.58 10.13
C ARG A 147 -20.63 2.65 8.63
N ILE A 148 -19.43 2.23 8.20
CA ILE A 148 -19.01 2.36 6.81
C ILE A 148 -18.36 1.07 6.30
N LYS A 149 -18.66 0.71 5.06
CA LYS A 149 -17.94 -0.32 4.32
C LYS A 149 -16.75 0.34 3.65
N MET A 150 -15.52 -0.02 4.10
CA MET A 150 -14.29 0.57 3.59
C MET A 150 -14.07 0.22 2.11
N GLN A 151 -13.77 1.21 1.28
CA GLN A 151 -13.61 1.03 -0.16
C GLN A 151 -12.47 0.06 -0.52
N LYS A 152 -11.32 0.18 0.13
CA LYS A 152 -10.13 -0.64 -0.19
C LYS A 152 -10.26 -2.10 0.25
N THR A 153 -10.84 -2.36 1.42
CA THR A 153 -10.85 -3.71 2.04
C THR A 153 -12.20 -4.38 1.98
N GLN A 154 -13.25 -3.65 1.57
CA GLN A 154 -14.65 -4.10 1.57
C GLN A 154 -15.17 -4.57 2.94
N LYS A 155 -14.41 -4.30 4.03
CA LYS A 155 -14.79 -4.64 5.40
C LYS A 155 -15.72 -3.58 5.98
N LEU A 156 -16.71 -4.03 6.72
CA LEU A 156 -17.56 -3.15 7.52
C LEU A 156 -16.78 -2.71 8.76
N VAL A 157 -16.67 -1.41 8.97
CA VAL A 157 -16.01 -0.82 10.13
C VAL A 157 -17.01 0.06 10.86
N THR A 158 -17.00 -0.03 12.19
CA THR A 158 -17.79 0.81 13.07
C THR A 158 -16.84 1.59 13.97
N CYS A 159 -16.81 2.91 13.80
CA CYS A 159 -16.00 3.82 14.61
C CYS A 159 -16.92 4.60 15.55
N ARG A 160 -16.53 4.71 16.82
CA ARG A 160 -17.25 5.55 17.77
C ARG A 160 -17.03 7.02 17.43
N TYR A 161 -18.10 7.77 17.22
CA TYR A 161 -18.06 9.21 17.03
C TYR A 161 -18.25 9.92 18.37
N GLN A 162 -17.21 10.56 18.86
CA GLN A 162 -17.32 11.40 20.08
C GLN A 162 -17.65 12.82 19.65
N LYS A 163 -18.80 13.32 20.12
CA LYS A 163 -19.31 14.67 19.85
C LYS A 163 -18.41 15.83 20.35
N ARG A 164 -17.25 15.51 20.96
CA ARG A 164 -16.30 16.53 21.50
C ARG A 164 -15.47 17.26 20.43
N LEU A 165 -15.69 17.01 19.16
CA LEU A 165 -15.13 17.79 18.05
C LEU A 165 -16.08 18.94 17.67
N SER A 166 -16.60 19.67 18.62
CA SER A 166 -17.06 21.03 18.37
C SER A 166 -15.83 21.88 18.17
N ILE A 167 -15.35 21.93 16.93
CA ILE A 167 -14.47 23.00 16.49
C ILE A 167 -15.36 24.23 16.44
N ALA A 168 -15.27 25.05 17.51
CA ALA A 168 -15.86 26.38 17.52
C ALA A 168 -15.17 27.25 16.46
#